data_d8b25f78f2597bc3757e0725b23db475
#
_entry.id   d8b25f78f2597bc3757e0725b23db475
#
_cell.length_a   1.000
_cell.length_b   1.000
_cell.length_c   1.000
_cell.angle_alpha   90.00
_cell.angle_beta   90.00
_cell.angle_gamma   90.00
#
_symmetry.space_group_name_H-M   'P 1'
#
loop_
_entity.id
_entity.type
_entity.pdbx_description
1 polymer ?
#
loop_
_entity_poly.entity_id
_entity_poly.type
_entity_poly.pdbx_seq_one_letter_code
_entity_poly.pdbx_strand_id
1 'polypeptide(L)' 'MFKYGMRLRGFSIGCQPMDGFVERLDDTTGKYWDILVYKRELTQSECRAFDLDYLGEVLIDG' A
#
# COMPACT_ATOMS: atom_id res chain seq x y z
N MET A 1 11.20 -1.89 -3.76
CA MET A 1 9.96 -1.23 -3.29
C MET A 1 9.00 -2.26 -2.76
N PHE A 2 8.14 -1.86 -1.85
CA PHE A 2 7.21 -2.76 -1.17
C PHE A 2 5.79 -2.39 -1.53
N LYS A 3 4.98 -3.39 -1.86
CA LYS A 3 3.63 -3.20 -2.38
C LYS A 3 2.60 -3.68 -1.37
N TYR A 4 1.55 -2.89 -1.15
CA TYR A 4 0.48 -3.20 -0.21
C TYR A 4 -0.88 -2.99 -0.86
N GLY A 5 -1.82 -3.88 -0.55
CA GLY A 5 -3.20 -3.77 -1.03
C GLY A 5 -4.09 -3.17 0.04
N MET A 6 -4.85 -2.15 -0.33
CA MET A 6 -5.81 -1.49 0.57
C MET A 6 -7.13 -2.25 0.55
N ARG A 7 -7.53 -2.82 1.69
CA ARG A 7 -8.74 -3.63 1.79
C ARG A 7 -10.00 -2.81 2.03
N LEU A 8 -9.87 -1.62 2.61
CA LEU A 8 -11.02 -0.80 2.96
C LEU A 8 -11.25 0.31 1.94
N ARG A 9 -12.53 0.48 1.61
CA ARG A 9 -12.98 1.56 0.76
C ARG A 9 -13.04 2.86 1.55
N GLY A 10 -12.76 3.97 0.89
CA GLY A 10 -13.02 5.28 1.44
C GLY A 10 -11.86 5.90 2.19
N PHE A 11 -10.71 5.29 2.17
CA PHE A 11 -9.52 5.96 2.69
C PHE A 11 -9.15 7.10 1.75
N SER A 12 -9.20 8.29 2.26
CA SER A 12 -8.69 9.44 1.54
C SER A 12 -7.17 9.46 1.61
N ILE A 13 -6.54 10.17 0.67
CA ILE A 13 -5.10 10.41 0.72
C ILE A 13 -4.78 11.05 2.07
N GLY A 14 -3.82 10.48 2.79
CA GLY A 14 -3.47 10.92 4.14
C GLY A 14 -3.94 9.99 5.23
N CYS A 15 -4.79 9.01 4.91
CA CYS A 15 -5.22 8.00 5.86
C CYS A 15 -4.37 6.73 5.81
N GLN A 16 -3.24 6.77 5.12
CA GLN A 16 -2.24 5.70 5.08
C GLN A 16 -0.91 6.25 5.59
N PRO A 17 0.03 5.37 5.98
CA PRO A 17 1.35 5.84 6.36
C PRO A 17 1.98 6.65 5.22
N MET A 18 2.48 7.83 5.53
CA MET A 18 3.07 8.70 4.52
C MET A 18 4.58 8.59 4.43
N ASP A 19 5.22 8.09 5.49
CA ASP A 19 6.67 7.93 5.51
C ASP A 19 7.09 6.84 4.52
N GLY A 20 7.88 7.21 3.53
CA GLY A 20 8.34 6.30 2.49
C GLY A 20 7.35 6.02 1.39
N PHE A 21 6.19 6.66 1.41
CA PHE A 21 5.18 6.48 0.36
C PHE A 21 5.72 6.97 -0.99
N VAL A 22 5.52 6.14 -2.03
CA VAL A 22 6.02 6.42 -3.38
C VAL A 22 4.87 6.78 -4.32
N GLU A 23 3.94 5.84 -4.49
CA GLU A 23 2.83 6.05 -5.43
C GLU A 23 1.66 5.13 -5.12
N ARG A 24 0.53 5.46 -5.70
CA ARG A 24 -0.68 4.65 -5.65
C ARG A 24 -1.00 4.11 -7.03
N LEU A 25 -1.29 2.83 -7.12
CA LEU A 25 -1.63 2.14 -8.36
C LEU A 25 -3.04 1.58 -8.28
N ASP A 26 -3.66 1.40 -9.43
CA ASP A 26 -4.94 0.72 -9.50
C ASP A 26 -4.74 -0.80 -9.35
N ASP A 27 -5.66 -1.45 -8.62
CA ASP A 27 -5.66 -2.90 -8.56
C ASP A 27 -6.47 -3.46 -9.73
N THR A 28 -5.80 -4.20 -10.61
CA THR A 28 -6.44 -4.81 -11.77
C THR A 28 -7.11 -6.15 -11.46
N THR A 29 -6.88 -6.70 -10.25
CA THR A 29 -7.47 -7.99 -9.85
C THR A 29 -8.85 -7.86 -9.24
N GLY A 30 -9.23 -6.67 -8.81
CA GLY A 30 -10.48 -6.41 -8.14
C GLY A 30 -10.51 -6.81 -6.67
N LYS A 31 -9.39 -7.23 -6.11
CA LYS A 31 -9.28 -7.65 -4.71
C LYS A 31 -9.17 -6.50 -3.74
N TYR A 32 -8.55 -5.41 -4.17
CA TYR A 32 -8.24 -4.27 -3.32
C TYR A 32 -8.77 -3.00 -3.96
N TRP A 33 -9.00 -1.99 -3.14
CA TRP A 33 -9.45 -0.69 -3.64
C TRP A 33 -8.32 0.07 -4.32
N ASP A 34 -7.11 -0.03 -3.75
CA ASP A 34 -5.92 0.60 -4.31
C ASP A 34 -4.70 -0.21 -3.91
N ILE A 35 -3.62 -0.03 -4.67
CA ILE A 35 -2.32 -0.60 -4.35
C ILE A 35 -1.40 0.55 -3.96
N LEU A 36 -0.73 0.43 -2.81
CA LEU A 36 0.20 1.43 -2.30
C LEU A 36 1.62 0.91 -2.42
N VAL A 37 2.53 1.76 -2.87
CA VAL A 37 3.94 1.42 -3.03
C VAL A 37 4.77 2.26 -2.08
N TYR A 38 5.67 1.60 -1.34
CA TYR A 38 6.53 2.23 -0.34
C TYR A 38 7.99 1.91 -0.58
N LYS A 39 8.87 2.83 -0.17
CA LYS A 39 10.32 2.61 -0.18
C LYS A 39 10.77 1.69 0.95
N ARG A 40 9.99 1.59 2.02
CA ARG A 40 10.31 0.81 3.22
C ARG A 40 9.23 -0.23 3.44
N GLU A 41 9.57 -1.27 4.19
CA GLU A 41 8.59 -2.25 4.63
C GLU A 41 7.80 -1.66 5.80
N LEU A 42 6.48 -1.71 5.69
CA LEU A 42 5.61 -1.24 6.76
C LEU A 42 5.60 -2.24 7.91
N THR A 43 5.43 -1.74 9.14
CA THR A 43 5.32 -2.61 10.31
C THR A 43 3.95 -3.30 10.32
N GLN A 44 3.85 -4.41 11.08
CA GLN A 44 2.58 -5.09 11.26
C GLN A 44 1.53 -4.16 11.87
N SER A 45 1.95 -3.30 12.79
CA SER A 45 1.05 -2.32 13.41
C SER A 45 0.47 -1.37 12.38
N GLU A 46 1.29 -0.91 11.45
CA GLU A 46 0.83 -0.03 10.38
C GLU A 46 -0.15 -0.75 9.45
N CYS A 47 0.16 -1.97 9.07
CA CYS A 47 -0.72 -2.76 8.22
C CYS A 47 -2.07 -3.00 8.89
N ARG A 48 -2.10 -3.27 10.18
CA ARG A 48 -3.34 -3.46 10.94
C ARG A 48 -4.14 -2.17 11.07
N ALA A 49 -3.44 -1.06 11.34
CA ALA A 49 -4.10 0.22 11.56
C ALA A 49 -4.79 0.72 10.28
N PHE A 50 -4.23 0.41 9.12
CA PHE A 50 -4.74 0.89 7.84
C PHE A 50 -5.34 -0.21 6.97
N ASP A 51 -5.48 -1.43 7.49
CA ASP A 51 -6.04 -2.59 6.78
C ASP A 51 -5.34 -2.84 5.44
N LEU A 52 -4.02 -2.94 5.50
CA LEU A 52 -3.18 -3.19 4.34
C LEU A 52 -2.68 -4.64 4.35
N ASP A 53 -2.66 -5.26 3.16
CA ASP A 53 -2.07 -6.58 2.96
C ASP A 53 -0.74 -6.42 2.23
N TYR A 54 0.30 -7.08 2.74
CA TYR A 54 1.59 -7.08 2.07
C TYR A 54 1.51 -7.94 0.81
N LEU A 55 1.81 -7.34 -0.33
CA LEU A 55 1.73 -8.02 -1.63
C LEU A 55 3.09 -8.42 -2.20
N GLY A 56 4.16 -8.10 -1.50
CA GLY A 56 5.50 -8.46 -1.90
C GLY A 56 6.35 -7.28 -2.30
N GLU A 57 7.61 -7.56 -2.57
CA GLU A 57 8.55 -6.56 -3.02
C GLU A 57 8.52 -6.47 -4.55
N VAL A 58 8.60 -5.27 -5.09
CA VAL A 58 8.66 -5.04 -6.53
C VAL A 58 9.94 -4.30 -6.87
N LEU A 59 10.54 -4.66 -7.99
CA LEU A 59 11.66 -3.94 -8.55
C LEU A 59 11.11 -2.87 -9.48
N ILE A 60 11.37 -1.62 -9.12
CA ILE A 60 11.00 -0.50 -9.97
C ILE A 60 12.26 0.00 -10.63
N ASP A 61 12.39 -0.23 -11.91
CA ASP A 61 13.46 0.34 -12.70
C ASP A 61 13.12 1.81 -12.93
N GLY A 62 13.78 2.63 -12.17
CA GLY A 62 13.55 4.05 -12.24
C GLY A 62 14.18 4.72 -13.44
#